data_fb379f191d70e34644d986800267a9fd
#
_entry.id   fb379f191d70e34644d986800267a9fd
#
_cell.length_a   1.000
_cell.length_b   1.000
_cell.length_c   1.000
_cell.angle_alpha   90.00
_cell.angle_beta   90.00
_cell.angle_gamma   90.00
#
_symmetry.space_group_name_H-M   'P 1'
#
loop_
_entity.id
_entity.type
_entity.pdbx_description
1 polymer ?
#
loop_
_entity_poly.entity_id
_entity_poly.type
_entity_poly.pdbx_seq_one_letter_code
_entity_poly.pdbx_strand_id
1 'polypeptide(L)'
;MEAACRGARAAGGTTVGLLPGLDRGEGNPHLGVALPTGLGQGRNLLLVRSSDALVAVGGGFGTLSEIALALRTGIPVVGLATWSLGLDARPVPAFPVAEDAEDAARLVLEAARSRRADPARRPGDG
;
A
#
# COMPACT_ATOMS: atom_id res chain seq x y z
N MET A 1 -0.11 -2.45 -10.61
CA MET A 1 -0.44 -1.03 -10.33
C MET A 1 -1.32 -0.40 -11.41
N GLU A 2 -1.01 -0.57 -12.67
CA GLU A 2 -1.78 0.04 -13.76
C GLU A 2 -3.26 -0.30 -13.73
N ALA A 3 -3.63 -1.58 -13.53
CA ALA A 3 -5.02 -2.01 -13.43
C ALA A 3 -5.77 -1.35 -12.27
N ALA A 4 -5.13 -1.19 -11.11
CA ALA A 4 -5.71 -0.51 -9.96
C ALA A 4 -5.95 0.98 -10.25
N CYS A 5 -4.99 1.66 -10.87
CA CYS A 5 -5.15 3.06 -11.28
C CYS A 5 -6.26 3.24 -12.31
N ARG A 6 -6.34 2.36 -13.30
CA ARG A 6 -7.40 2.38 -14.30
C ARG A 6 -8.78 2.23 -13.66
N GLY A 7 -8.94 1.25 -12.76
CA GLY A 7 -10.20 1.03 -12.03
C GLY A 7 -10.58 2.20 -11.15
N ALA A 8 -9.65 2.77 -10.41
CA ALA A 8 -9.89 3.94 -9.56
C ALA A 8 -10.37 5.15 -10.39
N ARG A 9 -9.73 5.44 -11.51
CA ARG A 9 -10.13 6.54 -12.39
C ARG A 9 -11.48 6.31 -13.05
N ALA A 10 -11.76 5.09 -13.48
CA ALA A 10 -13.07 4.74 -14.05
C ALA A 10 -14.21 4.97 -13.05
N ALA A 11 -13.95 4.84 -11.75
CA ALA A 11 -14.90 5.12 -10.67
C ALA A 11 -14.86 6.58 -10.17
N GLY A 12 -14.13 7.46 -10.83
CA GLY A 12 -14.03 8.88 -10.45
C GLY A 12 -13.03 9.19 -9.35
N GLY A 13 -12.19 8.23 -8.97
CA GLY A 13 -11.15 8.41 -7.96
C GLY A 13 -9.90 9.12 -8.50
N THR A 14 -9.12 9.69 -7.59
CA THR A 14 -7.81 10.29 -7.89
C THR A 14 -6.72 9.26 -7.68
N THR A 15 -5.80 9.17 -8.65
CA THR A 15 -4.63 8.30 -8.57
C THR A 15 -3.35 9.13 -8.46
N VAL A 16 -2.53 8.79 -7.48
CA VAL A 16 -1.25 9.45 -7.23
C VAL A 16 -0.16 8.40 -7.25
N GLY A 17 0.82 8.54 -8.14
CA GLY A 17 1.98 7.66 -8.20
C GLY A 17 3.19 8.32 -7.54
N LEU A 18 3.79 7.63 -6.57
CA LEU A 18 5.09 7.97 -6.03
C LEU A 18 6.15 7.20 -6.80
N LEU A 19 6.84 7.87 -7.71
CA LEU A 19 7.80 7.24 -8.60
C LEU A 19 9.20 7.23 -7.97
N PRO A 20 9.97 6.14 -8.16
CA PRO A 20 11.32 6.05 -7.58
C PRO A 20 12.34 6.96 -8.28
N GLY A 21 12.16 7.22 -9.57
CA GLY A 21 13.08 7.99 -10.40
C GLY A 21 12.77 9.49 -10.43
N LEU A 22 13.32 10.14 -11.43
CA LEU A 22 13.21 11.60 -11.66
C LEU A 22 12.28 11.95 -12.81
N ASP A 23 11.82 10.97 -13.57
CA ASP A 23 10.98 11.16 -14.75
C ASP A 23 9.52 10.81 -14.47
N ARG A 24 8.63 11.78 -14.69
CA ARG A 24 7.18 11.56 -14.61
C ARG A 24 6.65 10.54 -15.63
N GLY A 25 7.35 10.40 -16.77
CA GLY A 25 7.01 9.45 -17.80
C GLY A 25 7.18 7.98 -17.42
N GLU A 26 7.88 7.67 -16.32
CA GLU A 26 7.98 6.30 -15.77
C GLU A 26 6.67 5.78 -15.19
N GLY A 27 5.71 6.65 -14.91
CA GLY A 27 4.40 6.27 -14.38
C GLY A 27 3.48 5.66 -15.44
N ASN A 28 2.50 4.86 -14.98
CA ASN A 28 1.49 4.34 -15.89
C ASN A 28 0.53 5.45 -16.38
N PRO A 29 -0.14 5.25 -17.54
CA PRO A 29 -0.97 6.30 -18.15
C PRO A 29 -2.23 6.65 -17.37
N HIS A 30 -2.60 5.88 -16.37
CA HIS A 30 -3.79 6.09 -15.54
C HIS A 30 -3.51 6.88 -14.25
N LEU A 31 -2.28 7.37 -14.06
CA LEU A 31 -1.98 8.27 -12.96
C LEU A 31 -2.58 9.67 -13.22
N GLY A 32 -3.32 10.17 -12.24
CA GLY A 32 -3.79 11.55 -12.25
C GLY A 32 -2.67 12.52 -11.84
N VAL A 33 -1.85 12.11 -10.88
CA VAL A 33 -0.68 12.84 -10.41
C VAL A 33 0.52 11.90 -10.37
N ALA A 34 1.61 12.30 -10.98
CA ALA A 34 2.88 11.58 -10.94
C ALA A 34 3.92 12.42 -10.19
N LEU A 35 4.42 11.89 -9.08
CA LEU A 35 5.43 12.53 -8.24
C LEU A 35 6.76 11.80 -8.38
N PRO A 36 7.69 12.29 -9.20
CA PRO A 36 9.04 11.74 -9.31
C PRO A 36 9.83 12.13 -8.07
N THR A 37 10.05 11.16 -7.18
CA THR A 37 10.69 11.43 -5.88
C THR A 37 12.21 11.45 -5.94
N GLY A 38 12.80 10.73 -6.88
CA GLY A 38 14.27 10.53 -6.96
C GLY A 38 14.84 9.73 -5.79
N LEU A 39 13.99 9.10 -4.98
CA LEU A 39 14.40 8.39 -3.75
C LEU A 39 14.64 6.89 -3.94
N GLY A 40 14.43 6.35 -5.15
CA GLY A 40 14.52 4.91 -5.40
C GLY A 40 13.63 4.14 -4.44
N GLN A 41 14.18 3.16 -3.73
CA GLN A 41 13.44 2.36 -2.74
C GLN A 41 12.99 3.16 -1.50
N GLY A 42 13.59 4.30 -1.23
CA GLY A 42 13.20 5.19 -0.13
C GLY A 42 11.77 5.72 -0.26
N ARG A 43 11.23 5.78 -1.49
CA ARG A 43 9.83 6.19 -1.73
C ARG A 43 8.82 5.23 -1.09
N ASN A 44 9.20 3.98 -0.78
CA ASN A 44 8.34 3.01 -0.11
C ASN A 44 7.93 3.50 1.29
N LEU A 45 8.83 4.17 2.01
CA LEU A 45 8.51 4.78 3.29
C LEU A 45 7.49 5.91 3.16
N LEU A 46 7.64 6.75 2.13
CA LEU A 46 6.67 7.82 1.85
C LEU A 46 5.29 7.23 1.54
N LEU A 47 5.23 6.21 0.69
CA LEU A 47 3.99 5.53 0.34
C LEU A 47 3.28 5.00 1.59
N VAL A 48 4.00 4.27 2.42
CA VAL A 48 3.45 3.69 3.64
C VAL A 48 2.97 4.77 4.61
N ARG A 49 3.80 5.78 4.89
CA ARG A 49 3.47 6.86 5.83
C ARG A 49 2.30 7.73 5.38
N SER A 50 2.10 7.86 4.07
CA SER A 50 1.01 8.65 3.49
C SER A 50 -0.31 7.89 3.42
N SER A 51 -0.31 6.60 3.72
CA SER A 51 -1.48 5.72 3.56
C SER A 51 -2.26 5.57 4.86
N ASP A 52 -3.57 5.46 4.76
CA ASP A 52 -4.44 5.06 5.87
C ASP A 52 -4.50 3.53 6.01
N ALA A 53 -4.35 2.81 4.91
CA ALA A 53 -4.23 1.36 4.82
C ALA A 53 -3.60 0.98 3.48
N LEU A 54 -3.08 -0.23 3.36
CA LEU A 54 -2.39 -0.75 2.19
C LEU A 54 -2.99 -2.06 1.70
N VAL A 55 -3.03 -2.23 0.38
CA VAL A 55 -3.17 -3.55 -0.24
C VAL A 55 -1.82 -3.93 -0.83
N ALA A 56 -1.25 -5.03 -0.35
CA ALA A 56 -0.02 -5.61 -0.90
C ALA A 56 -0.38 -6.65 -1.95
N VAL A 57 0.10 -6.48 -3.17
CA VAL A 57 -0.19 -7.37 -4.30
C VAL A 57 1.12 -7.86 -4.89
N GLY A 58 1.21 -9.17 -5.10
CA GLY A 58 2.37 -9.80 -5.72
C GLY A 58 3.54 -10.04 -4.77
N GLY A 59 4.61 -10.63 -5.30
CA GLY A 59 5.72 -11.19 -4.53
C GLY A 59 7.07 -10.50 -4.70
N GLY A 60 7.12 -9.28 -5.21
CA GLY A 60 8.37 -8.53 -5.32
C GLY A 60 8.96 -8.13 -3.96
N PHE A 61 10.28 -7.99 -3.89
CA PHE A 61 10.95 -7.54 -2.65
C PHE A 61 10.58 -6.10 -2.25
N GLY A 62 10.23 -5.26 -3.22
CA GLY A 62 9.66 -3.94 -2.94
C GLY A 62 8.36 -4.03 -2.15
N THR A 63 7.45 -4.92 -2.56
CA THR A 63 6.21 -5.20 -1.84
C THR A 63 6.48 -5.74 -0.44
N LEU A 64 7.45 -6.64 -0.28
CA LEU A 64 7.84 -7.14 1.03
C LEU A 64 8.34 -6.02 1.95
N SER A 65 9.13 -5.08 1.41
CA SER A 65 9.61 -3.93 2.17
C SER A 65 8.46 -3.02 2.62
N GLU A 66 7.48 -2.78 1.76
CA GLU A 66 6.28 -2.01 2.09
C GLU A 66 5.45 -2.68 3.19
N ILE A 67 5.27 -4.00 3.12
CA ILE A 67 4.61 -4.78 4.16
C ILE A 67 5.34 -4.60 5.51
N ALA A 68 6.64 -4.79 5.53
CA ALA A 68 7.45 -4.68 6.75
C ALA A 68 7.38 -3.27 7.35
N LEU A 69 7.47 -2.23 6.52
CA LEU A 69 7.34 -0.84 6.95
C LEU A 69 5.94 -0.54 7.51
N ALA A 70 4.90 -1.05 6.86
CA ALA A 70 3.52 -0.86 7.31
C ALA A 70 3.28 -1.53 8.66
N LEU A 71 3.70 -2.77 8.83
CA LEU A 71 3.59 -3.49 10.11
C LEU A 71 4.35 -2.77 11.22
N ARG A 72 5.56 -2.30 10.94
CA ARG A 72 6.37 -1.55 11.90
C ARG A 72 5.73 -0.24 12.33
N THR A 73 5.09 0.46 11.41
CA THR A 73 4.50 1.79 11.65
C THR A 73 3.03 1.74 12.05
N GLY A 74 2.44 0.55 12.15
CA GLY A 74 1.03 0.38 12.51
C GLY A 74 0.04 0.77 11.42
N ILE A 75 0.47 0.81 10.16
CA ILE A 75 -0.43 0.98 9.02
C ILE A 75 -1.07 -0.37 8.68
N PRO A 76 -2.41 -0.48 8.62
CA PRO A 76 -3.07 -1.72 8.26
C PRO A 76 -2.69 -2.21 6.86
N VAL A 77 -2.45 -3.52 6.74
CA VAL A 77 -2.14 -4.18 5.46
C VAL A 77 -3.17 -5.25 5.18
N VAL A 78 -3.60 -5.35 3.93
CA VAL A 78 -4.36 -6.47 3.38
C VAL A 78 -3.53 -7.11 2.28
N GLY A 79 -3.33 -8.42 2.33
CA GLY A 79 -2.58 -9.16 1.30
C GLY A 79 -3.50 -9.70 0.21
N LEU A 80 -3.06 -9.61 -1.04
CA LEU A 80 -3.70 -10.24 -2.19
C LEU A 80 -2.62 -10.92 -3.04
N ALA A 81 -2.60 -12.26 -3.04
CA ALA A 81 -1.58 -13.05 -3.75
C ALA A 81 -0.15 -12.54 -3.47
N THR A 82 0.18 -12.37 -2.21
CA THR A 82 1.45 -11.79 -1.74
C THR A 82 2.16 -12.69 -0.73
N TRP A 83 3.14 -12.16 -0.06
CA TRP A 83 3.99 -12.85 0.90
C TRP A 83 3.21 -13.42 2.10
N SER A 84 3.62 -14.61 2.55
CA SER A 84 3.34 -15.11 3.88
C SER A 84 4.59 -14.93 4.74
N LEU A 85 4.44 -14.44 5.96
CA LEU A 85 5.57 -14.19 6.85
C LEU A 85 5.75 -15.31 7.85
N GLY A 86 6.99 -15.61 8.16
CA GLY A 86 7.37 -16.58 9.17
C GLY A 86 8.55 -16.11 9.99
N LEU A 87 8.61 -16.51 11.24
CA LEU A 87 9.73 -16.29 12.14
C LEU A 87 10.17 -17.64 12.72
N ASP A 88 11.45 -17.98 12.56
CA ASP A 88 12.00 -19.25 13.00
C ASP A 88 11.17 -20.45 12.50
N ALA A 89 10.95 -20.50 11.20
CA ALA A 89 10.13 -21.51 10.51
C ALA A 89 8.68 -21.64 10.99
N ARG A 90 8.18 -20.68 11.78
CA ARG A 90 6.78 -20.63 12.23
C ARG A 90 6.02 -19.55 11.46
N PRO A 91 4.81 -19.85 10.95
CA PRO A 91 3.99 -18.83 10.32
C PRO A 91 3.64 -17.71 11.29
N VAL A 92 3.75 -16.47 10.84
CA VAL A 92 3.30 -15.29 11.59
C VAL A 92 2.12 -14.70 10.83
N PRO A 93 0.88 -14.81 11.33
CA PRO A 93 -0.27 -14.15 10.75
C PRO A 93 -0.19 -12.65 11.03
N ALA A 94 0.43 -11.92 10.11
CA ALA A 94 0.72 -10.50 10.31
C ALA A 94 -0.37 -9.57 9.76
N PHE A 95 -1.19 -10.06 8.83
CA PHE A 95 -2.26 -9.29 8.18
C PHE A 95 -3.29 -10.20 7.51
N PRO A 96 -4.54 -9.73 7.31
CA PRO A 96 -5.56 -10.50 6.60
C PRO A 96 -5.20 -10.69 5.12
N VAL A 97 -5.60 -11.83 4.58
CA VAL A 97 -5.42 -12.17 3.15
C VAL A 97 -6.77 -12.16 2.47
N ALA A 98 -6.87 -11.40 1.40
CA ALA A 98 -8.07 -11.31 0.58
C ALA A 98 -8.14 -12.47 -0.42
N GLU A 99 -9.35 -12.91 -0.72
CA GLU A 99 -9.62 -13.98 -1.69
C GLU A 99 -9.51 -13.47 -3.14
N ASP A 100 -9.93 -12.23 -3.37
CA ASP A 100 -9.93 -11.58 -4.68
C ASP A 100 -9.79 -10.05 -4.54
N ALA A 101 -9.81 -9.35 -5.68
CA ALA A 101 -9.65 -7.90 -5.70
C ALA A 101 -10.79 -7.15 -5.01
N GLU A 102 -12.03 -7.63 -5.12
CA GLU A 102 -13.20 -7.02 -4.46
C GLU A 102 -13.10 -7.17 -2.94
N ASP A 103 -12.72 -8.36 -2.48
CA ASP A 103 -12.49 -8.63 -1.06
C ASP A 103 -11.35 -7.78 -0.50
N ALA A 104 -10.26 -7.62 -1.26
CA ALA A 104 -9.16 -6.74 -0.88
C ALA A 104 -9.62 -5.28 -0.74
N ALA A 105 -10.42 -4.79 -1.67
CA ALA A 105 -10.98 -3.43 -1.62
C ALA A 105 -11.89 -3.25 -0.39
N ARG A 106 -12.75 -4.21 -0.12
CA ARG A 106 -13.63 -4.19 1.06
C ARG A 106 -12.84 -4.15 2.36
N LEU A 107 -11.89 -5.06 2.52
CA LEU A 107 -11.06 -5.16 3.73
C LEU A 107 -10.21 -3.92 3.97
N VAL A 108 -9.58 -3.39 2.92
CA VAL A 108 -8.71 -2.20 3.07
C VAL A 108 -9.51 -0.94 3.40
N LEU A 109 -10.72 -0.79 2.84
CA LEU A 109 -11.59 0.34 3.15
C LEU A 109 -12.08 0.28 4.60
N GLU A 110 -12.47 -0.90 5.09
CA GLU A 110 -12.83 -1.10 6.49
C GLU A 110 -11.67 -0.74 7.43
N ALA A 111 -10.46 -1.21 7.12
CA ALA A 111 -9.26 -0.92 7.90
C ALA A 111 -8.91 0.59 7.90
N ALA A 112 -9.00 1.24 6.75
CA ALA A 112 -8.74 2.68 6.63
C ALA A 112 -9.74 3.51 7.43
N ARG A 113 -11.03 3.17 7.37
CA ARG A 113 -12.08 3.85 8.13
C ARG A 113 -11.89 3.68 9.63
N SER A 114 -11.59 2.46 10.09
CA SER A 114 -11.31 2.19 11.51
C SER A 114 -10.12 2.97 12.01
N ARG A 115 -9.06 3.07 11.22
CA ARG A 115 -7.87 3.85 11.57
C ARG A 115 -8.17 5.35 11.68
N ARG A 116 -8.94 5.91 10.75
CA ARG A 116 -9.32 7.34 10.78
C ARG A 116 -10.22 7.70 11.95
N ALA A 117 -11.04 6.75 12.40
CA ALA A 117 -11.95 6.93 13.52
C ALA A 117 -11.23 6.86 14.89
N ASP A 118 -10.00 6.33 14.95
CA ASP A 118 -9.22 6.20 16.19
C ASP A 118 -8.20 7.35 16.32
N PRO A 119 -8.46 8.36 17.19
CA PRO A 119 -7.56 9.49 17.37
C PRO A 119 -6.17 9.10 17.91
N ALA A 120 -6.07 7.98 18.64
CA ALA A 120 -4.82 7.51 19.23
C ALA A 120 -3.87 6.90 18.19
N ARG A 121 -4.36 6.63 16.98
CA ARG A 121 -3.59 6.01 15.89
C ARG A 121 -3.24 6.96 14.75
N ARG A 122 -3.42 8.27 14.93
CA ARG A 122 -3.00 9.24 13.91
C ARG A 122 -1.47 9.23 13.79
N PRO A 123 -0.92 9.09 12.57
CA PRO A 123 0.51 9.24 12.38
C PRO A 123 0.87 10.71 12.61
N GLY A 124 1.60 11.00 13.65
CA GLY A 124 2.00 12.37 13.96
C GLY A 124 2.76 12.56 15.25
N ASP A 125 2.61 11.64 16.18
CA ASP A 125 3.20 11.77 17.51
C ASP A 125 4.26 10.68 17.73
N GLY A 126 5.37 10.81 17.03
CA GLY A 126 6.48 9.88 17.25
C GLY A 126 7.63 10.08 16.32
#